data_0810bec3153acff30423f8bb2f080091
#
_entry.id   0810bec3153acff30423f8bb2f080091
#
_cell.length_a   1.000
_cell.length_b   1.000
_cell.length_c   1.000
_cell.angle_alpha   90.00
_cell.angle_beta   90.00
_cell.angle_gamma   90.00
#
_symmetry.space_group_name_H-M   'P 1'
#
loop_
_entity.id
_entity.type
_entity.pdbx_description
1 polymer ?
#
loop_
_entity_poly.entity_id
_entity_poly.type
_entity_poly.pdbx_seq_one_letter_code
_entity_poly.pdbx_strand_id
1 'polypeptide(L)'
;GLAWGAEKPCVGVSTLEAMARQGACFEGILCCAMDARRAQVYNALFSCKNGTIERLTDDRAVSLEELENELKSYAEPKIFLGDGAQLCYNTIGTRVADCRCAPEQLRMQRASGVALAANALLLSGQSDFSGAALTPNYLRLSQAERERAERLRQSEGGA
;
A
#
# COMPACT_ATOMS: atom_id res chain seq x y z
N GLY A 1 -19.08 -13.64 1.38
CA GLY A 1 -19.90 -14.54 2.24
C GLY A 1 -20.93 -13.75 3.03
N LEU A 2 -20.53 -12.98 4.04
CA LEU A 2 -21.45 -12.24 4.94
C LEU A 2 -22.33 -11.24 4.18
N ALA A 3 -21.72 -10.40 3.32
CA ALA A 3 -22.46 -9.41 2.54
C ALA A 3 -23.46 -10.08 1.58
N TRP A 4 -23.05 -11.18 0.94
CA TRP A 4 -23.90 -11.96 0.06
C TRP A 4 -25.12 -12.53 0.79
N GLY A 5 -24.88 -13.21 1.93
CA GLY A 5 -25.95 -13.82 2.73
C GLY A 5 -26.93 -12.81 3.36
N ALA A 6 -26.49 -11.57 3.54
CA ALA A 6 -27.29 -10.48 4.09
C ALA A 6 -27.86 -9.54 3.00
N GLU A 7 -27.62 -9.84 1.72
CA GLU A 7 -27.99 -8.97 0.58
C GLU A 7 -27.52 -7.51 0.76
N LYS A 8 -26.32 -7.32 1.30
CA LYS A 8 -25.75 -6.00 1.55
C LYS A 8 -24.65 -5.70 0.55
N PRO A 9 -24.55 -4.45 0.10
CA PRO A 9 -23.42 -3.99 -0.71
C PRO A 9 -22.12 -4.10 0.10
N CYS A 10 -21.00 -4.33 -0.58
CA CYS A 10 -19.67 -4.26 0.02
C CYS A 10 -18.70 -3.55 -0.93
N VAL A 11 -17.73 -2.87 -0.35
CA VAL A 11 -16.72 -2.14 -1.09
C VAL A 11 -15.33 -2.66 -0.72
N GLY A 12 -14.51 -2.95 -1.73
CA GLY A 12 -13.10 -3.25 -1.55
C GLY A 12 -12.29 -1.97 -1.45
N VAL A 13 -11.41 -1.89 -0.47
CA VAL A 13 -10.47 -0.77 -0.34
C VAL A 13 -9.04 -1.27 -0.31
N SER A 14 -8.12 -0.48 -0.86
CA SER A 14 -6.69 -0.72 -0.71
C SER A 14 -6.30 -0.59 0.77
N THR A 15 -5.60 -1.59 1.29
CA THR A 15 -5.03 -1.54 2.65
C THR A 15 -4.04 -0.38 2.79
N LEU A 16 -3.26 -0.11 1.75
CA LEU A 16 -2.30 1.00 1.72
C LEU A 16 -3.02 2.36 1.73
N GLU A 17 -4.14 2.48 1.01
CA GLU A 17 -4.96 3.70 1.07
C GLU A 17 -5.63 3.88 2.44
N ALA A 18 -6.12 2.81 3.04
CA ALA A 18 -6.67 2.87 4.40
C ALA A 18 -5.65 3.40 5.41
N MET A 19 -4.37 3.01 5.28
CA MET A 19 -3.28 3.58 6.08
C MET A 19 -3.03 5.05 5.78
N ALA A 20 -3.03 5.45 4.50
CA ALA A 20 -2.86 6.84 4.11
C ALA A 20 -3.97 7.73 4.69
N ARG A 21 -5.25 7.31 4.58
CA ARG A 21 -6.39 8.04 5.15
C ARG A 21 -6.29 8.25 6.65
N GLN A 22 -5.72 7.28 7.35
CA GLN A 22 -5.43 7.37 8.79
C GLN A 22 -4.30 8.37 9.10
N GLY A 23 -3.37 8.55 8.17
CA GLY A 23 -2.26 9.49 8.24
C GLY A 23 -2.60 10.93 7.81
N ALA A 24 -3.87 11.29 7.62
CA ALA A 24 -4.30 12.61 7.13
C ALA A 24 -3.93 13.80 8.06
N CYS A 25 -3.45 13.53 9.28
CA CYS A 25 -2.92 14.54 10.20
C CYS A 25 -1.45 14.94 9.91
N PHE A 26 -0.76 14.23 9.01
CA PHE A 26 0.59 14.56 8.59
C PHE A 26 0.58 15.40 7.31
N GLU A 27 1.64 16.18 7.13
CA GLU A 27 1.89 16.93 5.89
C GLU A 27 3.07 16.32 5.14
N GLY A 28 2.96 16.19 3.81
CA GLY A 28 4.03 15.68 2.95
C GLY A 28 3.67 14.37 2.23
N ILE A 29 4.67 13.54 2.00
CA ILE A 29 4.51 12.25 1.31
C ILE A 29 4.27 11.15 2.35
N LEU A 30 3.12 10.53 2.28
CA LEU A 30 2.80 9.35 3.08
C LEU A 30 3.28 8.11 2.32
N CYS A 31 4.33 7.49 2.82
CA CYS A 31 4.86 6.24 2.31
C CYS A 31 4.22 5.08 3.08
N CYS A 32 3.11 4.56 2.55
CA CYS A 32 2.45 3.40 3.13
C CYS A 32 3.19 2.14 2.69
N ALA A 33 3.63 1.32 3.65
CA ALA A 33 4.45 0.15 3.39
C ALA A 33 4.05 -1.04 4.26
N MET A 34 3.94 -2.22 3.65
CA MET A 34 3.80 -3.51 4.33
C MET A 34 4.98 -4.41 3.97
N ASP A 35 5.54 -5.13 4.95
CA ASP A 35 6.69 -6.01 4.72
C ASP A 35 6.30 -7.17 3.77
N ALA A 36 6.89 -7.17 2.56
CA ALA A 36 6.71 -8.23 1.57
C ALA A 36 7.82 -9.29 1.62
N ARG A 37 8.71 -9.23 2.63
CA ARG A 37 9.91 -10.05 2.79
C ARG A 37 10.97 -9.82 1.70
N ARG A 38 12.19 -10.35 1.88
CA ARG A 38 13.30 -10.30 0.91
C ARG A 38 13.66 -8.88 0.45
N ALA A 39 13.74 -7.92 1.39
CA ALA A 39 14.03 -6.52 1.14
C ALA A 39 13.05 -5.85 0.14
N GLN A 40 11.80 -6.31 0.12
CA GLN A 40 10.70 -5.73 -0.64
C GLN A 40 9.57 -5.31 0.28
N VAL A 41 8.79 -4.34 -0.15
CA VAL A 41 7.56 -3.90 0.52
C VAL A 41 6.41 -3.83 -0.47
N TYR A 42 5.20 -4.13 0.01
CA TYR A 42 3.99 -3.67 -0.67
C TYR A 42 3.85 -2.20 -0.33
N ASN A 43 3.76 -1.36 -1.35
CA ASN A 43 3.86 0.08 -1.20
C ASN A 43 2.85 0.82 -2.06
N ALA A 44 2.40 1.95 -1.55
CA ALA A 44 1.82 3.04 -2.32
C ALA A 44 2.23 4.37 -1.68
N LEU A 45 2.42 5.38 -2.51
CA LEU A 45 2.73 6.74 -2.11
C LEU A 45 1.49 7.63 -2.25
N PHE A 46 1.33 8.53 -1.30
CA PHE A 46 0.26 9.52 -1.30
C PHE A 46 0.83 10.88 -0.92
N SER A 47 0.34 11.95 -1.52
CA SER A 47 0.54 13.28 -0.98
C SER A 47 -0.53 13.59 0.06
N CYS A 48 -0.15 14.29 1.11
CA CYS A 48 -1.08 14.81 2.10
C CYS A 48 -0.84 16.31 2.27
N LYS A 49 -1.88 17.09 2.03
CA LYS A 49 -1.85 18.54 2.19
C LYS A 49 -3.18 19.03 2.78
N ASN A 50 -3.10 19.70 3.93
CA ASN A 50 -4.30 20.20 4.64
C ASN A 50 -5.35 19.10 4.88
N GLY A 51 -4.93 17.90 5.25
CA GLY A 51 -5.80 16.74 5.47
C GLY A 51 -6.38 16.09 4.19
N THR A 52 -6.07 16.63 3.02
CA THR A 52 -6.47 16.05 1.73
C THR A 52 -5.42 15.04 1.30
N ILE A 53 -5.87 13.81 1.01
CA ILE A 53 -5.04 12.71 0.54
C ILE A 53 -5.22 12.53 -0.96
N GLU A 54 -4.13 12.58 -1.70
CA GLU A 54 -4.06 12.28 -3.13
C GLU A 54 -3.11 11.12 -3.37
N ARG A 55 -3.55 10.12 -4.15
CA ARG A 55 -2.73 8.95 -4.49
C ARG A 55 -1.71 9.34 -5.57
N LEU A 56 -0.44 9.03 -5.33
CA LEU A 56 0.66 9.27 -6.27
C LEU A 56 1.06 8.01 -7.04
N THR A 57 0.95 6.83 -6.42
CA THR A 57 1.28 5.56 -7.08
C THR A 57 0.22 4.51 -6.81
N ASP A 58 0.08 3.57 -7.74
CA ASP A 58 -0.73 2.36 -7.52
C ASP A 58 -0.13 1.48 -6.43
N ASP A 59 -0.96 0.57 -5.89
CA ASP A 59 -0.50 -0.48 -5.00
C ASP A 59 0.46 -1.40 -5.75
N ARG A 60 1.68 -1.59 -5.23
CA ARG A 60 2.75 -2.32 -5.90
C ARG A 60 3.64 -3.08 -4.92
N ALA A 61 4.40 -4.03 -5.43
CA ALA A 61 5.54 -4.62 -4.74
C ALA A 61 6.83 -3.97 -5.28
N VAL A 62 7.64 -3.38 -4.42
CA VAL A 62 8.83 -2.62 -4.79
C VAL A 62 10.00 -2.98 -3.87
N SER A 63 11.23 -2.97 -4.38
CA SER A 63 12.42 -3.12 -3.55
C SER A 63 12.67 -1.86 -2.73
N LEU A 64 13.36 -2.01 -1.59
CA LEU A 64 13.74 -0.85 -0.77
C LEU A 64 14.67 0.10 -1.51
N GLU A 65 15.48 -0.40 -2.44
CA GLU A 65 16.38 0.41 -3.27
C GLU A 65 15.61 1.27 -4.28
N GLU A 66 14.64 0.67 -5.00
CA GLU A 66 13.78 1.41 -5.93
C GLU A 66 12.96 2.46 -5.19
N LEU A 67 12.39 2.10 -4.03
CA LEU A 67 11.64 3.03 -3.19
C LEU A 67 12.52 4.19 -2.68
N GLU A 68 13.77 3.92 -2.28
CA GLU A 68 14.73 4.95 -1.87
C GLU A 68 14.99 5.95 -3.01
N ASN A 69 15.25 5.44 -4.22
CA ASN A 69 15.54 6.28 -5.36
C ASN A 69 14.35 7.17 -5.75
N GLU A 70 13.14 6.61 -5.67
CA GLU A 70 11.91 7.38 -5.92
C GLU A 70 11.67 8.44 -4.84
N LEU A 71 11.83 8.11 -3.56
CA LEU A 71 11.61 9.06 -2.46
C LEU A 71 12.60 10.24 -2.48
N LYS A 72 13.78 10.09 -3.09
CA LYS A 72 14.74 11.19 -3.30
C LYS A 72 14.22 12.27 -4.26
N SER A 73 13.27 11.95 -5.13
CA SER A 73 12.68 12.91 -6.06
C SER A 73 11.69 13.89 -5.42
N TYR A 74 11.20 13.59 -4.22
CA TYR A 74 10.27 14.44 -3.48
C TYR A 74 11.04 15.37 -2.54
N ALA A 75 10.69 16.66 -2.55
CA ALA A 75 11.24 17.63 -1.61
C ALA A 75 10.53 17.61 -0.24
N GLU A 76 9.25 17.20 -0.22
CA GLU A 76 8.39 17.21 0.94
C GLU A 76 8.85 16.21 2.01
N PRO A 77 8.48 16.40 3.30
CA PRO A 77 8.69 15.41 4.36
C PRO A 77 8.08 14.04 4.00
N LYS A 78 8.76 12.95 4.35
CA LYS A 78 8.30 11.58 4.11
C LYS A 78 7.91 10.91 5.42
N ILE A 79 6.70 10.43 5.50
CA ILE A 79 6.17 9.76 6.68
C ILE A 79 5.89 8.29 6.34
N PHE A 80 6.61 7.37 6.98
CA PHE A 80 6.41 5.95 6.82
C PHE A 80 5.26 5.44 7.70
N LEU A 81 4.31 4.73 7.09
CA LEU A 81 3.13 4.10 7.71
C LEU A 81 3.10 2.60 7.37
N GLY A 82 2.48 1.80 8.22
CA GLY A 82 2.33 0.35 8.04
C GLY A 82 3.34 -0.46 8.85
N ASP A 83 3.21 -1.77 8.80
CA ASP A 83 4.11 -2.72 9.47
C ASP A 83 5.51 -2.75 8.85
N GLY A 84 5.63 -2.38 7.56
CA GLY A 84 6.90 -2.16 6.87
C GLY A 84 7.57 -0.81 7.17
N ALA A 85 6.91 0.11 7.88
CA ALA A 85 7.41 1.47 8.11
C ALA A 85 8.77 1.51 8.82
N GLN A 86 8.96 0.68 9.85
CA GLN A 86 10.23 0.63 10.59
C GLN A 86 11.36 0.07 9.73
N LEU A 87 11.07 -0.94 8.90
CA LEU A 87 12.03 -1.50 7.94
C LEU A 87 12.46 -0.41 6.94
N CYS A 88 11.51 0.31 6.35
CA CYS A 88 11.79 1.42 5.45
C CYS A 88 12.62 2.50 6.14
N TYR A 89 12.22 2.94 7.33
CA TYR A 89 12.93 4.00 8.05
C TYR A 89 14.38 3.60 8.37
N ASN A 90 14.61 2.38 8.87
CA ASN A 90 15.95 1.91 9.20
C ASN A 90 16.85 1.76 7.97
N THR A 91 16.27 1.46 6.80
CA THR A 91 17.03 1.24 5.56
C THR A 91 17.20 2.51 4.75
N ILE A 92 16.15 3.32 4.64
CA ILE A 92 16.08 4.50 3.75
C ILE A 92 16.28 5.80 4.53
N GLY A 93 15.76 5.89 5.75
CA GLY A 93 15.60 7.14 6.49
C GLY A 93 16.88 7.93 6.78
N THR A 94 18.05 7.26 6.74
CA THR A 94 19.37 7.93 6.88
C THR A 94 19.94 8.43 5.55
N ARG A 95 19.37 7.98 4.43
CA ARG A 95 19.87 8.27 3.06
C ARG A 95 18.95 9.19 2.26
N VAL A 96 17.73 9.35 2.72
CA VAL A 96 16.73 10.26 2.15
C VAL A 96 16.39 11.32 3.18
N ALA A 97 16.41 12.58 2.76
CA ALA A 97 16.17 13.70 3.65
C ALA A 97 14.72 13.72 4.16
N ASP A 98 14.56 14.22 5.39
CA ASP A 98 13.28 14.51 6.05
C ASP A 98 12.32 13.31 6.11
N CYS A 99 12.86 12.16 6.48
CA CYS A 99 12.12 10.93 6.71
C CYS A 99 11.74 10.76 8.18
N ARG A 100 10.51 10.36 8.44
CA ARG A 100 10.00 10.06 9.78
C ARG A 100 9.18 8.78 9.77
N CYS A 101 9.21 8.05 10.85
CA CYS A 101 8.26 6.96 11.08
C CYS A 101 7.05 7.52 11.84
N ALA A 102 5.85 7.19 11.40
CA ALA A 102 4.66 7.59 12.14
C ALA A 102 4.67 7.00 13.57
N PRO A 103 4.12 7.69 14.57
CA PRO A 103 3.93 7.15 15.90
C PRO A 103 3.19 5.79 15.86
N GLU A 104 3.50 4.90 16.77
CA GLU A 104 2.97 3.53 16.79
C GLU A 104 1.43 3.50 16.71
N GLN A 105 0.78 4.44 17.42
CA GLN A 105 -0.68 4.55 17.47
C GLN A 105 -1.33 4.88 16.12
N LEU A 106 -0.58 5.48 15.18
CA LEU A 106 -1.05 5.90 13.86
C LEU A 106 -0.40 5.08 12.73
N ARG A 107 0.62 4.29 13.04
CA ARG A 107 1.41 3.57 12.05
C ARG A 107 0.69 2.35 11.47
N MET A 108 0.03 1.57 12.35
CA MET A 108 -0.62 0.31 11.94
C MET A 108 -2.01 0.54 11.36
N GLN A 109 -2.41 -0.30 10.40
CA GLN A 109 -3.74 -0.23 9.81
C GLN A 109 -4.84 -0.45 10.86
N ARG A 110 -5.94 0.28 10.71
CA ARG A 110 -7.11 0.25 11.58
C ARG A 110 -8.42 0.20 10.78
N ALA A 111 -9.45 -0.35 11.39
CA ALA A 111 -10.79 -0.37 10.80
C ALA A 111 -11.33 1.03 10.45
N SER A 112 -10.95 2.05 11.25
CA SER A 112 -11.30 3.46 10.95
C SER A 112 -10.69 3.94 9.63
N GLY A 113 -9.45 3.56 9.30
CA GLY A 113 -8.82 3.87 8.01
C GLY A 113 -9.56 3.19 6.85
N VAL A 114 -9.98 1.93 7.03
CA VAL A 114 -10.80 1.22 6.05
C VAL A 114 -12.13 1.94 5.82
N ALA A 115 -12.81 2.38 6.89
CA ALA A 115 -14.07 3.13 6.79
C ALA A 115 -13.89 4.47 6.07
N LEU A 116 -12.79 5.20 6.34
CA LEU A 116 -12.48 6.46 5.66
C LEU A 116 -12.19 6.25 4.17
N ALA A 117 -11.43 5.22 3.81
CA ALA A 117 -11.17 4.87 2.42
C ALA A 117 -12.45 4.45 1.68
N ALA A 118 -13.27 3.61 2.32
CA ALA A 118 -14.57 3.21 1.78
C ALA A 118 -15.50 4.40 1.55
N ASN A 119 -15.58 5.32 2.52
CA ASN A 119 -16.39 6.53 2.39
C ASN A 119 -15.92 7.42 1.24
N ALA A 120 -14.61 7.57 1.04
CA ALA A 120 -14.08 8.33 -0.10
C ALA A 120 -14.46 7.70 -1.44
N LEU A 121 -14.42 6.37 -1.56
CA LEU A 121 -14.88 5.66 -2.76
C LEU A 121 -16.39 5.82 -3.00
N LEU A 122 -17.19 5.74 -1.94
CA LEU A 122 -18.65 5.97 -2.03
C LEU A 122 -18.97 7.37 -2.57
N LEU A 123 -18.25 8.39 -2.07
CA LEU A 123 -18.47 9.78 -2.47
C LEU A 123 -17.98 10.06 -3.91
N SER A 124 -16.99 9.33 -4.40
CA SER A 124 -16.48 9.47 -5.78
C SER A 124 -17.39 8.83 -6.84
N GLY A 125 -18.35 8.00 -6.44
CA GLY A 125 -19.26 7.29 -7.35
C GLY A 125 -18.56 6.17 -8.17
N GLN A 126 -17.32 5.82 -7.84
CA GLN A 126 -16.45 4.89 -8.61
C GLN A 126 -16.45 3.48 -8.07
N SER A 127 -17.56 2.88 -7.71
CA SER A 127 -17.48 1.51 -7.17
C SER A 127 -18.66 0.65 -7.56
N ASP A 128 -18.35 -0.55 -8.01
CA ASP A 128 -19.27 -1.67 -8.00
C ASP A 128 -19.33 -2.23 -6.57
N PHE A 129 -20.46 -2.04 -5.92
CA PHE A 129 -20.69 -2.50 -4.55
C PHE A 129 -21.20 -3.94 -4.48
N SER A 130 -21.13 -4.67 -5.58
CA SER A 130 -21.50 -6.09 -5.62
C SER A 130 -20.49 -6.92 -4.83
N GLY A 131 -20.97 -7.77 -3.92
CA GLY A 131 -20.13 -8.76 -3.24
C GLY A 131 -19.49 -9.77 -4.20
N ALA A 132 -20.02 -9.94 -5.40
CA ALA A 132 -19.49 -10.80 -6.45
C ALA A 132 -18.26 -10.16 -7.14
N ALA A 133 -18.21 -8.84 -7.23
CA ALA A 133 -17.09 -8.11 -7.83
C ALA A 133 -15.89 -7.96 -6.88
N LEU A 134 -16.07 -8.22 -5.58
CA LEU A 134 -15.01 -8.09 -4.60
C LEU A 134 -14.00 -9.23 -4.74
N THR A 135 -12.84 -8.91 -5.31
CA THR A 135 -11.70 -9.83 -5.44
C THR A 135 -10.47 -9.28 -4.73
N PRO A 136 -9.61 -10.14 -4.14
CA PRO A 136 -8.36 -9.68 -3.58
C PRO A 136 -7.39 -9.23 -4.69
N ASN A 137 -6.66 -8.14 -4.44
CA ASN A 137 -5.60 -7.67 -5.33
C ASN A 137 -4.26 -8.30 -4.92
N TYR A 138 -3.82 -9.35 -5.64
CA TYR A 138 -2.53 -10.00 -5.40
C TYR A 138 -1.42 -9.27 -6.14
N LEU A 139 -0.67 -8.41 -5.46
CA LEU A 139 0.44 -7.64 -6.02
C LEU A 139 1.69 -8.48 -6.34
N ARG A 140 1.70 -9.74 -5.91
CA ARG A 140 2.81 -10.66 -6.11
C ARG A 140 2.27 -12.06 -6.36
N LEU A 141 2.87 -12.75 -7.34
CA LEU A 141 2.59 -14.18 -7.56
C LEU A 141 2.90 -14.99 -6.29
N SER A 142 2.09 -15.98 -5.99
CA SER A 142 2.36 -16.93 -4.90
C SER A 142 3.71 -17.61 -5.10
N GLN A 143 4.28 -18.17 -4.05
CA GLN A 143 5.55 -18.90 -4.16
C GLN A 143 5.45 -20.05 -5.17
N ALA A 144 4.34 -20.78 -5.15
CA ALA A 144 4.10 -21.90 -6.07
C ALA A 144 4.01 -21.44 -7.54
N GLU A 145 3.36 -20.31 -7.82
CA GLU A 145 3.29 -19.74 -9.17
C GLU A 145 4.65 -19.26 -9.67
N ARG A 146 5.46 -18.66 -8.79
CA ARG A 146 6.84 -18.25 -9.12
C ARG A 146 7.72 -19.44 -9.44
N GLU A 147 7.71 -20.47 -8.59
CA GLU A 147 8.46 -21.70 -8.81
C GLU A 147 8.03 -22.41 -10.10
N ARG A 148 6.73 -22.38 -10.40
CA ARG A 148 6.22 -22.92 -11.68
C ARG A 148 6.71 -22.11 -12.87
N ALA A 149 6.69 -20.78 -12.79
CA ALA A 149 7.18 -19.90 -13.85
C ALA A 149 8.70 -20.08 -14.09
N GLU A 150 9.47 -20.24 -13.00
CA GLU A 150 10.91 -20.53 -13.11
C GLU A 150 11.20 -21.87 -13.77
N ARG A 151 10.47 -22.95 -13.42
CA ARG A 151 10.60 -24.26 -14.06
C ARG A 151 10.28 -24.23 -15.55
N LEU A 152 9.22 -23.50 -15.94
CA LEU A 152 8.85 -23.35 -17.34
C LEU A 152 9.94 -22.62 -18.15
N ARG A 153 10.51 -21.53 -17.61
CA ARG A 153 11.61 -20.81 -18.25
C ARG A 153 12.88 -21.68 -18.40
N GLN A 154 13.17 -22.51 -17.42
CA GLN A 154 14.32 -23.45 -17.49
C GLN A 154 14.10 -24.55 -18.51
N SER A 155 12.86 -24.98 -18.74
CA SER A 155 12.52 -26.00 -19.77
C SER A 155 12.55 -25.44 -21.19
N GLU A 156 12.30 -24.13 -21.38
CA GLU A 156 12.33 -23.46 -22.68
C GLU A 156 13.72 -22.95 -23.09
N GLY A 157 14.62 -22.71 -22.12
CA GLY A 157 15.98 -22.24 -22.36
C GLY A 157 17.01 -23.36 -22.59
N GLY A 158 16.59 -24.64 -22.63
CA GLY A 158 17.43 -25.83 -22.79
C GLY A 158 17.30 -26.54 -24.15
N ALA A 159 16.75 -25.87 -25.17
CA ALA A 159 16.60 -26.42 -26.53
C ALA A 159 17.51 -25.71 -27.52
#